data_5ec0b2e73ba8547b122ac4b73cd3d114
#
_entry.id   5ec0b2e73ba8547b122ac4b73cd3d114
#
_cell.length_a   1.000
_cell.length_b   1.000
_cell.length_c   1.000
_cell.angle_alpha   90.00
_cell.angle_beta   90.00
_cell.angle_gamma   90.00
#
_symmetry.space_group_name_H-M   'P 1'
#
loop_
_entity.id
_entity.type
_entity.pdbx_description
1 polymer ?
#
loop_
_entity_poly.entity_id
_entity_poly.type
_entity_poly.pdbx_seq_one_letter_code
_entity_poly.pdbx_strand_id
1 'polypeptide(L)'
;LCGKYKRLKHRGVICEKCGVEVTLSKVRRERMGHIELATPVSHIWFLKSLPSRLGMVLDMTLRDIERVLYFEAYVVTDPGLTPLVRCQLLTEDDYLIKTEEYGDDFSASMGAEGIRDLLANLDISAEIENLRREMESTGSETKIKKISKRLKLLEAFNKSGIKPQWMILTVLPVLPPDLRPLVPLDGGRFAT
;
A
#
# COMPACT_ATOMS: atom_id res chain seq x y z
N LEU A 1 37.35 4.52 2.39
CA LEU A 1 37.54 3.71 3.61
C LEU A 1 39.01 3.36 3.86
N CYS A 2 39.70 2.82 2.85
CA CYS A 2 41.10 2.43 2.97
C CYS A 2 42.10 3.58 2.80
N GLY A 3 41.68 4.76 2.30
CA GLY A 3 42.49 5.93 2.08
C GLY A 3 43.35 5.93 0.80
N LYS A 4 43.21 4.94 -0.08
CA LYS A 4 43.94 4.88 -1.35
C LYS A 4 43.62 6.07 -2.27
N TYR A 5 42.36 6.44 -2.38
CA TYR A 5 41.86 7.56 -3.16
C TYR A 5 41.29 8.63 -2.25
N LYS A 6 41.93 9.78 -2.13
CA LYS A 6 41.52 10.87 -1.23
C LYS A 6 41.22 12.20 -1.92
N ARG A 7 41.63 12.36 -3.20
CA ARG A 7 41.55 13.64 -3.91
C ARG A 7 40.39 13.71 -4.90
N LEU A 8 39.93 14.92 -5.14
CA LEU A 8 38.83 15.22 -6.05
C LEU A 8 39.04 14.68 -7.49
N LYS A 9 40.33 14.59 -7.94
CA LYS A 9 40.66 14.01 -9.26
C LYS A 9 40.25 12.56 -9.46
N HIS A 10 39.99 11.84 -8.36
CA HIS A 10 39.54 10.43 -8.40
C HIS A 10 38.01 10.29 -8.27
N ARG A 11 37.25 11.41 -8.38
CA ARG A 11 35.78 11.39 -8.26
C ARG A 11 35.16 10.40 -9.25
N GLY A 12 34.24 9.57 -8.76
CA GLY A 12 33.57 8.55 -9.55
C GLY A 12 34.30 7.21 -9.64
N VAL A 13 35.54 7.12 -9.12
CA VAL A 13 36.30 5.87 -9.11
C VAL A 13 35.79 4.98 -7.97
N ILE A 14 35.56 3.70 -8.27
CA ILE A 14 35.29 2.69 -7.26
C ILE A 14 36.62 2.07 -6.84
N CYS A 15 36.95 2.14 -5.55
CA CYS A 15 38.20 1.61 -5.05
C CYS A 15 38.23 0.08 -5.13
N GLU A 16 39.18 -0.47 -5.86
CA GLU A 16 39.37 -1.91 -6.02
C GLU A 16 39.75 -2.64 -4.71
N LYS A 17 40.26 -1.91 -3.72
CA LYS A 17 40.68 -2.47 -2.42
C LYS A 17 39.54 -2.55 -1.42
N CYS A 18 38.66 -1.53 -1.35
CA CYS A 18 37.62 -1.44 -0.33
C CYS A 18 36.19 -1.28 -0.91
N GLY A 19 36.02 -1.21 -2.23
CA GLY A 19 34.73 -1.12 -2.91
C GLY A 19 34.02 0.24 -2.76
N VAL A 20 34.63 1.23 -2.11
CA VAL A 20 33.99 2.54 -1.87
C VAL A 20 34.11 3.42 -3.10
N GLU A 21 33.01 4.04 -3.51
CA GLU A 21 32.99 5.08 -4.55
C GLU A 21 33.52 6.39 -3.98
N VAL A 22 34.44 7.02 -4.71
CA VAL A 22 34.98 8.35 -4.36
C VAL A 22 33.99 9.43 -4.79
N THR A 23 33.27 9.98 -3.82
CA THR A 23 32.22 10.98 -4.06
C THR A 23 32.16 12.02 -2.93
N LEU A 24 31.30 13.01 -3.08
CA LEU A 24 31.09 14.02 -2.05
C LEU A 24 30.37 13.43 -0.83
N SER A 25 30.70 13.89 0.36
CA SER A 25 30.07 13.43 1.62
C SER A 25 28.57 13.71 1.68
N LYS A 26 28.08 14.73 0.98
CA LYS A 26 26.67 15.07 0.93
C LYS A 26 25.76 13.95 0.42
N VAL A 27 26.28 12.99 -0.38
CA VAL A 27 25.50 11.86 -0.88
C VAL A 27 24.95 10.99 0.26
N ARG A 28 25.61 11.00 1.43
CA ARG A 28 25.13 10.30 2.63
C ARG A 28 23.84 10.90 3.21
N ARG A 29 23.47 12.12 2.81
CA ARG A 29 22.21 12.79 3.16
C ARG A 29 21.15 12.68 2.07
N GLU A 30 21.56 12.37 0.85
CA GLU A 30 20.69 12.40 -0.34
C GLU A 30 20.31 11.01 -0.82
N ARG A 31 21.21 10.04 -0.76
CA ARG A 31 20.99 8.69 -1.27
C ARG A 31 20.14 7.88 -0.28
N MET A 32 18.95 7.49 -0.75
CA MET A 32 18.08 6.57 -0.02
C MET A 32 18.37 5.13 -0.44
N GLY A 33 18.23 4.21 0.50
CA GLY A 33 18.11 2.78 0.22
C GLY A 33 16.65 2.33 0.20
N HIS A 34 16.44 1.05 -0.01
CA HIS A 34 15.12 0.43 0.12
C HIS A 34 15.26 -1.02 0.62
N ILE A 35 14.16 -1.53 1.16
CA ILE A 35 14.02 -2.93 1.57
C ILE A 35 12.83 -3.49 0.78
N GLU A 36 13.07 -4.53 0.00
CA GLU A 36 12.01 -5.29 -0.63
C GLU A 36 11.35 -6.17 0.42
N LEU A 37 10.04 -6.01 0.59
CA LEU A 37 9.29 -6.76 1.58
C LEU A 37 9.00 -8.18 1.04
N ALA A 38 9.07 -9.17 1.91
CA ALA A 38 8.75 -10.56 1.57
C ALA A 38 7.27 -10.74 1.17
N THR A 39 6.39 -9.95 1.79
CA THR A 39 4.95 -9.89 1.49
C THR A 39 4.47 -8.45 1.49
N PRO A 40 3.42 -8.09 0.73
CA PRO A 40 2.81 -6.77 0.78
C PRO A 40 2.32 -6.42 2.18
N VAL A 41 2.43 -5.16 2.56
CA VAL A 41 2.00 -4.65 3.88
C VAL A 41 1.17 -3.38 3.69
N SER A 42 0.05 -3.28 4.39
CA SER A 42 -0.79 -2.09 4.36
C SER A 42 -0.12 -0.92 5.08
N HIS A 43 -0.09 0.25 4.45
CA HIS A 43 0.41 1.47 5.08
C HIS A 43 -0.57 1.94 6.16
N ILE A 44 -0.07 2.09 7.39
CA ILE A 44 -0.89 2.41 8.58
C ILE A 44 -1.68 3.72 8.44
N TRP A 45 -1.13 4.74 7.76
CA TRP A 45 -1.81 6.02 7.57
C TRP A 45 -3.06 5.91 6.70
N PHE A 46 -3.10 4.97 5.77
CA PHE A 46 -4.26 4.76 4.90
C PHE A 46 -5.26 3.75 5.48
N LEU A 47 -4.81 2.89 6.38
CA LEU A 47 -5.65 1.92 7.08
C LEU A 47 -6.34 2.54 8.30
N LYS A 48 -5.55 3.04 9.26
CA LYS A 48 -6.04 3.47 10.60
C LYS A 48 -6.49 4.93 10.68
N SER A 49 -6.42 5.70 9.59
CA SER A 49 -7.00 7.05 9.58
C SER A 49 -8.52 6.98 9.74
N LEU A 50 -9.10 7.98 10.38
CA LEU A 50 -10.55 8.11 10.52
C LEU A 50 -11.08 9.29 9.68
N PRO A 51 -11.84 9.03 8.62
CA PRO A 51 -12.21 7.71 8.09
C PRO A 51 -11.04 7.00 7.35
N SER A 52 -11.05 5.66 7.35
CA SER A 52 -10.05 4.86 6.63
C SER A 52 -10.04 5.19 5.13
N ARG A 53 -8.88 5.54 4.59
CA ARG A 53 -8.76 5.82 3.15
C ARG A 53 -8.95 4.56 2.31
N LEU A 54 -8.38 3.44 2.76
CA LEU A 54 -8.60 2.13 2.14
C LEU A 54 -10.09 1.77 2.12
N GLY A 55 -10.77 1.93 3.27
CA GLY A 55 -12.19 1.66 3.40
C GLY A 55 -13.04 2.53 2.49
N MET A 56 -12.70 3.81 2.35
CA MET A 56 -13.42 4.72 1.44
C MET A 56 -13.25 4.36 -0.03
N VAL A 57 -12.06 3.94 -0.45
CA VAL A 57 -11.79 3.55 -1.84
C VAL A 57 -12.53 2.25 -2.20
N LEU A 58 -12.47 1.24 -1.33
CA LEU A 58 -13.09 -0.08 -1.57
C LEU A 58 -14.58 -0.16 -1.15
N ASP A 59 -15.12 0.87 -0.51
CA ASP A 59 -16.44 0.88 0.17
C ASP A 59 -16.59 -0.25 1.20
N MET A 60 -15.51 -0.54 1.92
CA MET A 60 -15.46 -1.53 2.99
C MET A 60 -15.34 -0.87 4.35
N THR A 61 -15.84 -1.52 5.40
CA THR A 61 -15.59 -1.02 6.75
C THR A 61 -14.14 -1.29 7.18
N LEU A 62 -13.62 -0.48 8.08
CA LEU A 62 -12.27 -0.70 8.63
C LEU A 62 -12.15 -2.09 9.25
N ARG A 63 -13.19 -2.54 9.97
CA ARG A 63 -13.22 -3.87 10.60
C ARG A 63 -13.11 -5.00 9.58
N ASP A 64 -13.78 -4.88 8.45
CA ASP A 64 -13.74 -5.90 7.40
C ASP A 64 -12.36 -5.98 6.75
N ILE A 65 -11.75 -4.82 6.47
CA ILE A 65 -10.38 -4.75 5.95
C ILE A 65 -9.39 -5.35 6.95
N GLU A 66 -9.53 -5.06 8.25
CA GLU A 66 -8.67 -5.63 9.29
C GLU A 66 -8.78 -7.16 9.36
N ARG A 67 -9.99 -7.71 9.27
CA ARG A 67 -10.19 -9.17 9.24
C ARG A 67 -9.45 -9.82 8.06
N VAL A 68 -9.45 -9.19 6.90
CA VAL A 68 -8.68 -9.68 5.73
C VAL A 68 -7.19 -9.55 5.98
N LEU A 69 -6.71 -8.39 6.45
CA LEU A 69 -5.29 -8.12 6.68
C LEU A 69 -4.67 -9.01 7.76
N TYR A 70 -5.45 -9.38 8.79
CA TYR A 70 -5.01 -10.25 9.87
C TYR A 70 -5.28 -11.74 9.62
N PHE A 71 -5.64 -12.10 8.37
CA PHE A 71 -5.87 -13.50 7.95
C PHE A 71 -7.03 -14.19 8.69
N GLU A 72 -8.04 -13.43 9.09
CA GLU A 72 -9.26 -13.96 9.72
C GLU A 72 -10.37 -14.28 8.69
N ALA A 73 -10.29 -13.70 7.49
CA ALA A 73 -11.28 -13.90 6.44
C ALA A 73 -10.66 -13.75 5.04
N TYR A 74 -11.22 -14.48 4.09
CA TYR A 74 -10.95 -14.26 2.67
C TYR A 74 -11.77 -13.08 2.16
N VAL A 75 -11.26 -12.38 1.15
CA VAL A 75 -12.01 -11.39 0.39
C VAL A 75 -12.09 -11.81 -1.06
N VAL A 76 -13.29 -11.76 -1.63
CA VAL A 76 -13.50 -12.05 -3.05
C VAL A 76 -12.89 -10.93 -3.89
N THR A 77 -11.84 -11.26 -4.64
CA THR A 77 -11.13 -10.32 -5.52
C THR A 77 -11.76 -10.26 -6.90
N ASP A 78 -12.18 -11.41 -7.42
CA ASP A 78 -12.92 -11.53 -8.66
C ASP A 78 -14.06 -12.54 -8.47
N PRO A 79 -15.34 -12.12 -8.61
CA PRO A 79 -16.48 -13.02 -8.49
C PRO A 79 -16.67 -13.91 -9.72
N GLY A 80 -16.05 -13.63 -10.87
CA GLY A 80 -16.23 -14.35 -12.11
C GLY A 80 -17.71 -14.46 -12.52
N LEU A 81 -18.14 -15.68 -12.88
CA LEU A 81 -19.54 -15.98 -13.24
C LEU A 81 -20.39 -16.50 -12.06
N THR A 82 -19.86 -16.43 -10.83
CA THR A 82 -20.55 -16.89 -9.62
C THR A 82 -21.49 -15.81 -9.05
N PRO A 83 -22.45 -16.18 -8.19
CA PRO A 83 -23.31 -15.21 -7.50
C PRO A 83 -22.59 -14.42 -6.38
N LEU A 84 -21.30 -14.62 -6.20
CA LEU A 84 -20.50 -13.89 -5.23
C LEU A 84 -20.36 -12.42 -5.64
N VAL A 85 -20.08 -11.57 -4.66
CA VAL A 85 -19.89 -10.14 -4.90
C VAL A 85 -18.45 -9.74 -4.60
N ARG A 86 -17.88 -8.86 -5.42
CA ARG A 86 -16.56 -8.29 -5.18
C ARG A 86 -16.51 -7.62 -3.80
N CYS A 87 -15.40 -7.75 -3.08
CA CYS A 87 -15.20 -7.31 -1.69
C CYS A 87 -16.05 -8.08 -0.65
N GLN A 88 -16.78 -9.13 -1.03
CA GLN A 88 -17.44 -10.00 -0.07
C GLN A 88 -16.44 -10.74 0.78
N LEU A 89 -16.71 -10.80 2.09
CA LEU A 89 -15.89 -11.60 3.02
C LEU A 89 -16.44 -13.03 3.08
N LEU A 90 -15.53 -13.98 3.09
CA LEU A 90 -15.79 -15.39 3.31
C LEU A 90 -15.01 -15.86 4.52
N THR A 91 -15.65 -16.65 5.37
CA THR A 91 -14.93 -17.41 6.40
C THR A 91 -14.15 -18.56 5.73
N GLU A 92 -13.27 -19.21 6.47
CA GLU A 92 -12.54 -20.37 5.94
C GLU A 92 -13.49 -21.48 5.50
N ASP A 93 -14.51 -21.77 6.30
CA ASP A 93 -15.54 -22.76 5.97
C ASP A 93 -16.34 -22.36 4.72
N ASP A 94 -16.78 -21.09 4.64
CA ASP A 94 -17.50 -20.58 3.46
C ASP A 94 -16.62 -20.66 2.20
N TYR A 95 -15.33 -20.33 2.33
CA TYR A 95 -14.39 -20.41 1.21
C TYR A 95 -14.24 -21.83 0.70
N LEU A 96 -14.10 -22.81 1.57
CA LEU A 96 -14.02 -24.24 1.20
C LEU A 96 -15.29 -24.69 0.50
N ILE A 97 -16.47 -24.39 1.05
CA ILE A 97 -17.76 -24.71 0.44
C ILE A 97 -17.90 -24.08 -0.95
N LYS A 98 -17.53 -22.80 -1.09
CA LYS A 98 -17.61 -22.11 -2.37
C LYS A 98 -16.59 -22.61 -3.39
N THR A 99 -15.43 -23.05 -2.95
CA THR A 99 -14.43 -23.67 -3.82
C THR A 99 -14.89 -25.05 -4.32
N GLU A 100 -15.58 -25.84 -3.48
CA GLU A 100 -16.20 -27.09 -3.92
C GLU A 100 -17.35 -26.86 -4.90
N GLU A 101 -18.13 -25.79 -4.71
CA GLU A 101 -19.30 -25.48 -5.53
C GLU A 101 -18.93 -24.88 -6.90
N TYR A 102 -17.93 -23.97 -6.94
CA TYR A 102 -17.62 -23.16 -8.13
C TYR A 102 -16.20 -23.39 -8.68
N GLY A 103 -15.35 -24.16 -7.98
CA GLY A 103 -13.99 -24.42 -8.43
C GLY A 103 -13.18 -23.13 -8.63
N ASP A 104 -12.57 -23.02 -9.81
CA ASP A 104 -11.72 -21.89 -10.21
C ASP A 104 -12.50 -20.71 -10.86
N ASP A 105 -13.84 -20.74 -10.84
CA ASP A 105 -14.67 -19.71 -11.48
C ASP A 105 -14.68 -18.37 -10.71
N PHE A 106 -14.12 -18.32 -9.52
CA PHE A 106 -13.93 -17.08 -8.73
C PHE A 106 -12.55 -17.04 -8.10
N SER A 107 -12.11 -15.86 -7.70
CA SER A 107 -10.86 -15.67 -6.96
C SER A 107 -11.11 -14.98 -5.63
N ALA A 108 -10.51 -15.51 -4.57
CA ALA A 108 -10.51 -14.90 -3.26
C ALA A 108 -9.12 -15.02 -2.62
N SER A 109 -8.73 -14.02 -1.84
CA SER A 109 -7.40 -13.94 -1.23
C SER A 109 -7.49 -13.44 0.20
N MET A 110 -6.45 -13.70 0.99
CA MET A 110 -6.25 -13.15 2.33
C MET A 110 -5.11 -12.14 2.35
N GLY A 111 -5.05 -11.37 3.43
CA GLY A 111 -3.94 -10.47 3.71
C GLY A 111 -3.89 -9.23 2.82
N ALA A 112 -2.77 -8.53 2.87
CA ALA A 112 -2.59 -7.30 2.13
C ALA A 112 -2.51 -7.51 0.61
N GLU A 113 -2.19 -8.71 0.15
CA GLU A 113 -2.16 -9.07 -1.26
C GLU A 113 -3.58 -9.01 -1.86
N GLY A 114 -4.57 -9.62 -1.21
CA GLY A 114 -5.97 -9.54 -1.64
C GLY A 114 -6.51 -8.11 -1.70
N ILE A 115 -6.18 -7.29 -0.70
CA ILE A 115 -6.54 -5.86 -0.70
C ILE A 115 -5.84 -5.11 -1.85
N ARG A 116 -4.56 -5.42 -2.11
CA ARG A 116 -3.81 -4.83 -3.22
C ARG A 116 -4.42 -5.16 -4.58
N ASP A 117 -4.83 -6.42 -4.77
CA ASP A 117 -5.47 -6.88 -6.02
C ASP A 117 -6.82 -6.19 -6.23
N LEU A 118 -7.62 -6.04 -5.19
CA LEU A 118 -8.86 -5.25 -5.24
C LEU A 118 -8.62 -3.80 -5.67
N LEU A 119 -7.57 -3.17 -5.13
CA LEU A 119 -7.20 -1.80 -5.48
C LEU A 119 -6.64 -1.69 -6.90
N ALA A 120 -5.86 -2.68 -7.35
CA ALA A 120 -5.26 -2.71 -8.68
C ALA A 120 -6.30 -2.88 -9.80
N ASN A 121 -7.33 -3.69 -9.53
CA ASN A 121 -8.41 -3.98 -10.47
C ASN A 121 -9.62 -3.03 -10.34
N LEU A 122 -9.47 -1.93 -9.59
CA LEU A 122 -10.52 -0.92 -9.45
C LEU A 122 -10.49 0.05 -10.64
N ASP A 123 -11.56 0.07 -11.44
CA ASP A 123 -11.77 1.11 -12.44
C ASP A 123 -12.30 2.38 -11.76
N ILE A 124 -11.39 3.31 -11.50
CA ILE A 124 -11.70 4.57 -10.82
C ILE A 124 -12.69 5.41 -11.64
N SER A 125 -12.56 5.42 -12.97
CA SER A 125 -13.40 6.25 -13.84
C SER A 125 -14.84 5.74 -13.85
N ALA A 126 -15.03 4.44 -14.02
CA ALA A 126 -16.34 3.81 -13.95
C ALA A 126 -17.00 3.99 -12.57
N GLU A 127 -16.22 3.89 -11.50
CA GLU A 127 -16.72 4.07 -10.14
C GLU A 127 -17.15 5.52 -9.86
N ILE A 128 -16.42 6.51 -10.38
CA ILE A 128 -16.81 7.93 -10.31
C ILE A 128 -18.15 8.16 -11.00
N GLU A 129 -18.35 7.60 -12.18
CA GLU A 129 -19.62 7.73 -12.90
C GLU A 129 -20.78 7.06 -12.17
N ASN A 130 -20.55 5.88 -11.60
CA ASN A 130 -21.55 5.16 -10.79
C ASN A 130 -21.98 5.98 -9.58
N LEU A 131 -21.00 6.54 -8.83
CA LEU A 131 -21.27 7.36 -7.65
C LEU A 131 -22.01 8.66 -7.98
N ARG A 132 -21.74 9.28 -9.13
CA ARG A 132 -22.49 10.46 -9.58
C ARG A 132 -23.95 10.11 -9.86
N ARG A 133 -24.21 9.01 -10.57
CA ARG A 133 -25.57 8.52 -10.83
C ARG A 133 -26.32 8.16 -9.54
N GLU A 134 -25.64 7.51 -8.59
CA GLU A 134 -26.21 7.18 -7.30
C GLU A 134 -26.55 8.45 -6.49
N MET A 135 -25.70 9.47 -6.53
CA MET A 135 -25.92 10.75 -5.85
C MET A 135 -27.16 11.50 -6.40
N GLU A 136 -27.38 11.42 -7.71
CA GLU A 136 -28.55 12.02 -8.38
C GLU A 136 -29.85 11.29 -8.04
N SER A 137 -29.80 9.96 -7.87
CA SER A 137 -30.97 9.11 -7.61
C SER A 137 -31.35 9.06 -6.12
N THR A 138 -30.46 9.45 -5.22
CA THR A 138 -30.65 9.30 -3.78
C THR A 138 -31.18 10.59 -3.13
N GLY A 139 -32.33 10.48 -2.43
CA GLY A 139 -32.91 11.59 -1.63
C GLY A 139 -32.39 11.70 -0.19
N SER A 140 -31.49 10.81 0.27
CA SER A 140 -31.00 10.80 1.65
C SER A 140 -29.74 11.67 1.81
N GLU A 141 -29.83 12.74 2.62
CA GLU A 141 -28.69 13.62 2.89
C GLU A 141 -27.46 12.91 3.45
N THR A 142 -27.66 11.91 4.32
CA THR A 142 -26.56 11.16 4.93
C THR A 142 -25.82 10.32 3.88
N LYS A 143 -26.54 9.70 2.96
CA LYS A 143 -25.95 8.96 1.83
C LYS A 143 -25.22 9.91 0.89
N ILE A 144 -25.84 11.03 0.52
CA ILE A 144 -25.21 12.07 -0.32
C ILE A 144 -23.87 12.55 0.29
N LYS A 145 -23.83 12.82 1.59
CA LYS A 145 -22.57 13.19 2.29
C LYS A 145 -21.51 12.10 2.23
N LYS A 146 -21.89 10.81 2.38
CA LYS A 146 -20.97 9.68 2.27
C LYS A 146 -20.42 9.56 0.85
N ILE A 147 -21.32 9.56 -0.15
CA ILE A 147 -20.96 9.47 -1.57
C ILE A 147 -20.05 10.63 -1.98
N SER A 148 -20.38 11.86 -1.60
CA SER A 148 -19.57 13.06 -1.91
C SER A 148 -18.15 12.99 -1.36
N LYS A 149 -17.95 12.45 -0.15
CA LYS A 149 -16.61 12.25 0.41
C LYS A 149 -15.81 11.21 -0.38
N ARG A 150 -16.45 10.08 -0.75
CA ARG A 150 -15.84 9.02 -1.55
C ARG A 150 -15.49 9.52 -2.95
N LEU A 151 -16.43 10.23 -3.59
CA LEU A 151 -16.25 10.82 -4.91
C LEU A 151 -15.05 11.78 -4.97
N LYS A 152 -14.94 12.70 -4.00
CA LYS A 152 -13.78 13.62 -3.91
C LYS A 152 -12.44 12.88 -3.80
N LEU A 153 -12.41 11.77 -3.07
CA LEU A 153 -11.21 10.95 -2.94
C LEU A 153 -10.84 10.27 -4.26
N LEU A 154 -11.80 9.64 -4.94
CA LEU A 154 -11.57 8.97 -6.22
C LEU A 154 -11.20 9.97 -7.33
N GLU A 155 -11.83 11.13 -7.37
CA GLU A 155 -11.44 12.21 -8.29
C GLU A 155 -10.02 12.71 -8.04
N ALA A 156 -9.57 12.78 -6.77
CA ALA A 156 -8.20 13.13 -6.44
C ALA A 156 -7.20 12.08 -6.94
N PHE A 157 -7.50 10.78 -6.82
CA PHE A 157 -6.69 9.71 -7.41
C PHE A 157 -6.63 9.84 -8.94
N ASN A 158 -7.77 10.05 -9.58
CA ASN A 158 -7.84 10.18 -11.04
C ASN A 158 -7.03 11.39 -11.55
N LYS A 159 -7.15 12.55 -10.89
CA LYS A 159 -6.42 13.78 -11.28
C LYS A 159 -4.92 13.70 -11.04
N SER A 160 -4.49 13.07 -9.96
CA SER A 160 -3.07 12.98 -9.60
C SER A 160 -2.31 11.89 -10.34
N GLY A 161 -3.00 10.93 -10.94
CA GLY A 161 -2.39 9.75 -11.56
C GLY A 161 -1.79 8.76 -10.53
N ILE A 162 -2.03 8.98 -9.23
CA ILE A 162 -1.60 8.05 -8.17
C ILE A 162 -2.48 6.82 -8.21
N LYS A 163 -1.84 5.65 -8.17
CA LYS A 163 -2.56 4.37 -8.21
C LYS A 163 -2.98 3.94 -6.81
N PRO A 164 -4.25 3.55 -6.57
CA PRO A 164 -4.72 3.16 -5.25
C PRO A 164 -3.94 2.00 -4.61
N GLN A 165 -3.46 1.03 -5.41
CA GLN A 165 -2.67 -0.09 -4.92
C GLN A 165 -1.34 0.33 -4.27
N TRP A 166 -0.87 1.56 -4.48
CA TRP A 166 0.34 2.07 -3.80
C TRP A 166 0.13 2.35 -2.31
N MET A 167 -1.11 2.31 -1.83
CA MET A 167 -1.40 2.33 -0.39
C MET A 167 -0.98 1.03 0.31
N ILE A 168 -0.70 -0.01 -0.44
CA ILE A 168 -0.11 -1.28 0.01
C ILE A 168 1.37 -1.27 -0.38
N LEU A 169 2.24 -1.37 0.62
CA LEU A 169 3.68 -1.30 0.44
C LEU A 169 4.25 -2.65 0.03
N THR A 170 5.08 -2.65 -0.99
CA THR A 170 5.91 -3.80 -1.41
C THR A 170 7.38 -3.52 -1.19
N VAL A 171 7.73 -2.24 -1.13
CA VAL A 171 9.10 -1.74 -0.90
C VAL A 171 9.06 -0.70 0.22
N LEU A 172 9.94 -0.83 1.19
CA LEU A 172 10.09 0.11 2.29
C LEU A 172 11.28 1.03 2.03
N PRO A 173 11.10 2.36 1.98
CA PRO A 173 12.21 3.30 1.82
C PRO A 173 13.06 3.36 3.09
N VAL A 174 14.37 3.45 2.92
CA VAL A 174 15.35 3.60 4.02
C VAL A 174 15.95 5.00 3.98
N LEU A 175 15.82 5.70 5.09
CA LEU A 175 16.34 7.06 5.25
C LEU A 175 17.86 7.09 5.07
N PRO A 176 18.43 8.14 4.42
CA PRO A 176 19.87 8.27 4.27
C PRO A 176 20.63 8.22 5.63
N PRO A 177 21.86 7.68 5.66
CA PRO A 177 22.58 7.45 6.90
C PRO A 177 22.81 8.71 7.75
N ASP A 178 23.11 9.84 7.11
CA ASP A 178 23.38 11.08 7.84
C ASP A 178 22.11 11.77 8.38
N LEU A 179 20.92 11.34 7.94
CA LEU A 179 19.63 11.77 8.51
C LEU A 179 19.19 10.91 9.71
N ARG A 180 19.90 9.80 9.98
CA ARG A 180 19.70 8.90 11.14
C ARG A 180 21.04 8.54 11.79
N PRO A 181 21.85 9.54 12.16
CA PRO A 181 23.21 9.27 12.69
C PRO A 181 23.13 8.53 14.02
N LEU A 182 24.18 7.76 14.32
CA LEU A 182 24.40 7.19 15.64
C LEU A 182 24.84 8.30 16.58
N VAL A 183 24.07 8.53 17.64
CA VAL A 183 24.38 9.52 18.68
C VAL A 183 24.86 8.78 19.92
N PRO A 184 26.02 9.15 20.48
CA PRO A 184 26.49 8.57 21.73
C PRO A 184 25.62 9.06 22.89
N LEU A 185 25.16 8.12 23.72
CA LEU A 185 24.45 8.36 24.96
C LEU A 185 25.38 8.17 26.15
N ASP A 186 24.95 8.66 27.32
CA ASP A 186 25.67 8.42 28.58
C ASP A 186 25.82 6.91 28.85
N GLY A 187 27.01 6.49 29.35
CA GLY A 187 27.29 5.09 29.60
C GLY A 187 27.80 4.28 28.41
N GLY A 188 28.28 4.93 27.33
CA GLY A 188 28.90 4.27 26.17
C GLY A 188 27.91 3.59 25.23
N ARG A 189 26.60 3.88 25.35
CA ARG A 189 25.55 3.41 24.45
C ARG A 189 25.37 4.35 23.25
N PHE A 190 24.90 3.81 22.13
CA PHE A 190 24.54 4.58 20.95
C PHE A 190 23.04 4.43 20.66
N ALA A 191 22.44 5.51 20.17
CA ALA A 191 21.07 5.51 19.64
C ALA A 191 21.03 6.17 18.26
N THR A 192 20.08 5.77 17.44
CA THR A 192 19.75 6.42 16.17
C THR A 192 18.76 7.55 16.38
#